data_be6957b8c0628925aa721784e17b90fb
#
_entry.id   be6957b8c0628925aa721784e17b90fb
#
_cell.length_a   1.000
_cell.length_b   1.000
_cell.length_c   1.000
_cell.angle_alpha   90.00
_cell.angle_beta   90.00
_cell.angle_gamma   90.00
#
_symmetry.space_group_name_H-M   'P 1'
#
loop_
_entity.id
_entity.type
_entity.pdbx_description
1 polymer ?
#
loop_
_entity_poly.entity_id
_entity_poly.type
_entity_poly.pdbx_seq_one_letter_code
_entity_poly.pdbx_strand_id
1 'polypeptide(L)'
;MTNDVSTTLPPALSRALDLLVDPPAEPDVSNGYLDLLGTTADGDVAKNNGAIQAAWASTIGSFVYDNAQALARRFIAAWQLPIDWLDVPQGGVVLDVGAGPGSITATLGHAAGPDGLALGVDVSEPMLARAVRAAAGPQVGFLRADAQRLPFRDQSFDVAVSIAVFQLIPDPAAALSEIARVLKPGGRLAVMIPTLRPPVNVWRALPTGGAHVFGEDEVGDLVESHGFTSVRVKSVGTFQWVRGKRS
;
A
#
# COMPACT_ATOMS: atom_id res chain seq x y z
N MET A 1 1.01 -36.79 -22.91
CA MET A 1 2.05 -36.28 -21.99
C MET A 1 1.51 -35.01 -21.43
N THR A 2 0.83 -35.11 -20.31
CA THR A 2 0.34 -33.93 -19.54
C THR A 2 1.54 -33.35 -18.81
N ASN A 3 1.99 -32.16 -19.24
CA ASN A 3 2.97 -31.39 -18.49
C ASN A 3 2.30 -30.94 -17.18
N ASP A 4 2.53 -31.72 -16.15
CA ASP A 4 2.27 -31.29 -14.78
C ASP A 4 3.33 -30.23 -14.42
N VAL A 5 3.07 -29.00 -14.76
CA VAL A 5 3.82 -27.86 -14.26
C VAL A 5 3.34 -27.67 -12.82
N SER A 6 3.93 -28.41 -11.89
CA SER A 6 3.86 -28.10 -10.47
C SER A 6 4.41 -26.67 -10.31
N THR A 7 3.53 -25.69 -10.34
CA THR A 7 3.88 -24.29 -10.17
C THR A 7 4.24 -24.10 -8.70
N THR A 8 5.53 -24.29 -8.39
CA THR A 8 6.04 -24.05 -7.04
C THR A 8 5.79 -22.56 -6.73
N LEU A 9 4.99 -22.28 -5.70
CA LEU A 9 4.71 -20.91 -5.28
C LEU A 9 6.01 -20.13 -5.01
N PRO A 10 6.11 -18.87 -5.46
CA PRO A 10 7.21 -18.01 -5.07
C PRO A 10 7.36 -17.96 -3.55
N PRO A 11 8.59 -18.01 -2.99
CA PRO A 11 8.81 -18.11 -1.54
C PRO A 11 8.08 -17.04 -0.72
N ALA A 12 8.07 -15.80 -1.19
CA ALA A 12 7.35 -14.72 -0.51
C ALA A 12 5.82 -14.96 -0.50
N LEU A 13 5.26 -15.49 -1.59
CA LEU A 13 3.82 -15.78 -1.67
C LEU A 13 3.45 -17.02 -0.85
N SER A 14 4.32 -18.02 -0.78
CA SER A 14 4.13 -19.16 0.13
C SER A 14 4.02 -18.69 1.58
N ARG A 15 4.96 -17.81 2.02
CA ARG A 15 4.91 -17.21 3.37
C ARG A 15 3.69 -16.31 3.57
N ALA A 16 3.23 -15.64 2.51
CA ALA A 16 2.03 -14.79 2.59
C ALA A 16 0.78 -15.62 2.91
N LEU A 17 0.65 -16.83 2.36
CA LEU A 17 -0.49 -17.71 2.64
C LEU A 17 -0.62 -18.03 4.13
N ASP A 18 0.51 -18.20 4.85
CA ASP A 18 0.52 -18.46 6.29
C ASP A 18 -0.05 -17.30 7.11
N LEU A 19 -0.04 -16.09 6.55
CA LEU A 19 -0.55 -14.88 7.19
C LEU A 19 -2.04 -14.61 6.88
N LEU A 20 -2.65 -15.31 5.92
CA LEU A 20 -4.04 -15.10 5.54
C LEU A 20 -5.00 -15.69 6.58
N VAL A 21 -6.14 -15.00 6.77
CA VAL A 21 -7.26 -15.50 7.59
C VAL A 21 -7.85 -16.76 6.94
N ASP A 22 -8.08 -16.68 5.63
CA ASP A 22 -8.69 -17.75 4.83
C ASP A 22 -7.86 -17.93 3.55
N PRO A 23 -6.78 -18.73 3.61
CA PRO A 23 -5.96 -18.97 2.44
C PRO A 23 -6.71 -19.82 1.40
N PRO A 24 -6.69 -19.43 0.11
CA PRO A 24 -7.34 -20.20 -0.94
C PRO A 24 -6.71 -21.58 -1.09
N ALA A 25 -7.55 -22.61 -1.28
CA ALA A 25 -7.07 -23.98 -1.50
C ALA A 25 -6.25 -24.09 -2.80
N GLU A 26 -6.60 -23.31 -3.81
CA GLU A 26 -5.89 -23.19 -5.09
C GLU A 26 -5.50 -21.71 -5.29
N PRO A 27 -4.29 -21.29 -4.87
CA PRO A 27 -3.84 -19.92 -5.01
C PRO A 27 -3.65 -19.52 -6.47
N ASP A 28 -4.34 -18.47 -6.93
CA ASP A 28 -4.08 -17.90 -8.25
C ASP A 28 -2.86 -16.97 -8.20
N VAL A 29 -1.77 -17.46 -8.77
CA VAL A 29 -0.51 -16.73 -8.93
C VAL A 29 -0.07 -16.62 -10.39
N SER A 30 -0.99 -16.83 -11.33
CA SER A 30 -0.73 -16.87 -12.76
C SER A 30 -0.06 -15.60 -13.31
N ASN A 31 -0.33 -14.45 -12.66
CA ASN A 31 0.23 -13.16 -13.02
C ASN A 31 1.47 -12.76 -12.17
N GLY A 32 2.02 -13.70 -11.36
CA GLY A 32 3.16 -13.47 -10.49
C GLY A 32 2.85 -12.75 -9.18
N TYR A 33 1.60 -12.40 -8.93
CA TYR A 33 1.06 -11.96 -7.65
C TYR A 33 -0.08 -12.88 -7.21
N LEU A 34 -0.42 -12.90 -5.94
CA LEU A 34 -1.56 -13.66 -5.42
C LEU A 34 -2.84 -12.85 -5.63
N ASP A 35 -3.76 -13.35 -6.47
CA ASP A 35 -5.06 -12.69 -6.68
C ASP A 35 -6.08 -13.21 -5.66
N LEU A 36 -6.53 -12.31 -4.78
CA LEU A 36 -7.55 -12.59 -3.77
C LEU A 36 -8.90 -11.89 -4.06
N LEU A 37 -8.97 -11.10 -5.13
CA LEU A 37 -10.20 -10.44 -5.56
C LEU A 37 -10.92 -11.22 -6.67
N GLY A 38 -10.17 -11.96 -7.50
CA GLY A 38 -10.73 -12.72 -8.61
C GLY A 38 -11.42 -11.87 -9.68
N THR A 39 -12.06 -12.51 -10.64
CA THR A 39 -12.84 -11.87 -11.71
C THR A 39 -14.18 -11.33 -11.22
N THR A 40 -14.67 -11.77 -10.06
CA THR A 40 -15.96 -11.35 -9.47
C THR A 40 -15.87 -10.05 -8.68
N ALA A 41 -14.68 -9.55 -8.41
CA ALA A 41 -14.44 -8.31 -7.66
C ALA A 41 -14.99 -7.05 -8.36
N ASP A 42 -15.38 -7.15 -9.62
CA ASP A 42 -15.98 -6.04 -10.37
C ASP A 42 -17.34 -5.56 -9.81
N GLY A 43 -17.98 -6.33 -8.94
CA GLY A 43 -19.28 -6.00 -8.35
C GLY A 43 -19.25 -5.47 -6.91
N ASP A 44 -18.30 -5.92 -6.09
CA ASP A 44 -18.36 -5.76 -4.62
C ASP A 44 -17.26 -4.86 -4.02
N VAL A 45 -16.17 -4.63 -4.74
CA VAL A 45 -15.20 -3.59 -4.35
C VAL A 45 -15.84 -2.25 -4.65
N ALA A 46 -16.07 -1.42 -3.63
CA ALA A 46 -16.57 -0.06 -3.82
C ALA A 46 -15.64 0.64 -4.82
N LYS A 47 -16.10 0.68 -6.09
CA LYS A 47 -15.31 1.24 -7.20
C LYS A 47 -15.07 2.70 -6.86
N ASN A 48 -13.84 3.05 -6.61
CA ASN A 48 -13.43 4.42 -6.75
C ASN A 48 -13.43 4.72 -8.26
N ASN A 49 -14.63 4.92 -8.81
CA ASN A 49 -14.89 5.17 -10.24
C ASN A 49 -14.41 6.56 -10.67
N GLY A 50 -13.48 7.16 -9.93
CA GLY A 50 -12.94 8.45 -10.24
C GLY A 50 -12.08 8.45 -11.51
N ALA A 51 -12.16 9.55 -12.27
CA ALA A 51 -11.34 9.78 -13.46
C ALA A 51 -9.84 9.58 -13.20
N ILE A 52 -9.39 9.76 -11.95
CA ILE A 52 -8.00 9.54 -11.51
C ILE A 52 -7.62 8.07 -11.62
N GLN A 53 -8.46 7.14 -11.11
CA GLN A 53 -8.17 5.70 -11.17
C GLN A 53 -8.20 5.20 -12.62
N ALA A 54 -9.15 5.67 -13.42
CA ALA A 54 -9.20 5.39 -14.86
C ALA A 54 -7.97 5.96 -15.60
N ALA A 55 -7.49 7.14 -15.22
CA ALA A 55 -6.28 7.73 -15.79
C ALA A 55 -5.02 6.92 -15.40
N TRP A 56 -4.89 6.46 -14.17
CA TRP A 56 -3.76 5.61 -13.73
C TRP A 56 -3.77 4.23 -14.40
N ALA A 57 -4.95 3.68 -14.71
CA ALA A 57 -5.10 2.42 -15.44
C ALA A 57 -4.83 2.58 -16.95
N SER A 58 -4.80 3.80 -17.50
CA SER A 58 -4.57 4.05 -18.91
C SER A 58 -3.09 4.05 -19.30
N THR A 59 -2.80 3.78 -20.59
CA THR A 59 -1.44 3.88 -21.16
C THR A 59 -0.88 5.31 -21.04
N ILE A 60 -1.75 6.33 -21.08
CA ILE A 60 -1.38 7.74 -20.91
C ILE A 60 -1.02 8.01 -19.44
N GLY A 61 -1.77 7.45 -18.48
CA GLY A 61 -1.44 7.53 -17.05
C GLY A 61 -0.07 6.92 -16.75
N SER A 62 0.29 5.83 -17.44
CA SER A 62 1.61 5.22 -17.29
C SER A 62 2.75 6.10 -17.82
N PHE A 63 2.56 6.76 -18.95
CA PHE A 63 3.56 7.68 -19.50
C PHE A 63 3.71 8.95 -18.65
N VAL A 64 2.60 9.48 -18.13
CA VAL A 64 2.60 10.61 -17.20
C VAL A 64 3.26 10.20 -15.88
N TYR A 65 3.03 8.97 -15.40
CA TYR A 65 3.66 8.43 -14.20
C TYR A 65 5.18 8.32 -14.38
N ASP A 66 5.66 7.79 -15.50
CA ASP A 66 7.10 7.64 -15.77
C ASP A 66 7.82 8.99 -15.88
N ASN A 67 7.16 10.00 -16.48
CA ASN A 67 7.66 11.37 -16.54
C ASN A 67 7.51 12.12 -15.22
N ALA A 68 6.43 11.87 -14.45
CA ALA A 68 6.27 12.40 -13.09
C ALA A 68 7.28 11.79 -12.13
N GLN A 69 7.68 10.53 -12.29
CA GLN A 69 8.80 9.95 -11.53
C GLN A 69 10.14 10.64 -11.85
N ALA A 70 10.39 11.00 -13.12
CA ALA A 70 11.60 11.74 -13.47
C ALA A 70 11.61 13.16 -12.85
N LEU A 71 10.42 13.80 -12.76
CA LEU A 71 10.25 15.08 -12.06
C LEU A 71 10.26 14.88 -10.53
N ALA A 72 9.66 13.81 -10.03
CA ALA A 72 9.64 13.45 -8.61
C ALA A 72 11.03 13.10 -8.06
N ARG A 73 11.96 12.61 -8.88
CA ARG A 73 13.38 12.48 -8.51
C ARG A 73 14.01 13.80 -8.08
N ARG A 74 13.51 14.93 -8.54
CA ARG A 74 13.88 16.27 -8.04
C ARG A 74 13.25 16.62 -6.69
N PHE A 75 12.18 15.93 -6.30
CA PHE A 75 11.49 16.08 -5.01
C PHE A 75 11.84 14.94 -4.04
N ILE A 76 12.88 14.15 -4.32
CA ILE A 76 13.31 12.95 -3.56
C ILE A 76 13.50 13.22 -2.07
N ALA A 77 13.87 14.43 -1.66
CA ALA A 77 13.98 14.77 -0.24
C ALA A 77 12.62 14.73 0.50
N ALA A 78 11.50 14.95 -0.20
CA ALA A 78 10.14 14.86 0.38
C ALA A 78 9.61 13.42 0.38
N TRP A 79 10.17 12.56 -0.47
CA TRP A 79 9.77 11.15 -0.66
C TRP A 79 10.65 10.18 0.11
N GLN A 80 11.57 10.65 0.95
CA GLN A 80 12.37 9.75 1.76
C GLN A 80 11.46 9.05 2.77
N LEU A 81 11.23 7.76 2.49
CA LEU A 81 10.59 6.87 3.44
C LEU A 81 11.36 6.96 4.77
N PRO A 82 10.70 7.20 5.90
CA PRO A 82 11.38 7.33 7.19
C PRO A 82 11.85 5.96 7.73
N ILE A 83 12.74 5.29 6.98
CA ILE A 83 13.22 3.93 7.26
C ILE A 83 13.81 3.85 8.67
N ASP A 84 14.65 4.81 9.06
CA ASP A 84 15.26 4.81 10.40
C ASP A 84 14.19 4.89 11.50
N TRP A 85 13.13 5.65 11.27
CA TRP A 85 12.03 5.74 12.24
C TRP A 85 11.15 4.51 12.21
N LEU A 86 10.92 3.91 11.04
CA LEU A 86 10.16 2.67 10.91
C LEU A 86 10.82 1.53 11.69
N ASP A 87 12.17 1.57 11.84
CA ASP A 87 12.95 0.63 12.66
C ASP A 87 12.51 -0.81 12.34
N VAL A 88 12.57 -1.12 11.06
CA VAL A 88 12.14 -2.41 10.54
C VAL A 88 12.98 -3.51 11.17
N PRO A 89 12.39 -4.47 11.91
CA PRO A 89 13.15 -5.54 12.50
C PRO A 89 13.82 -6.42 11.44
N GLN A 90 15.05 -6.89 11.72
CA GLN A 90 15.65 -7.93 10.88
C GLN A 90 14.81 -9.20 10.99
N GLY A 91 14.48 -9.81 9.86
CA GLY A 91 13.51 -10.91 9.78
C GLY A 91 12.06 -10.49 9.95
N GLY A 92 11.78 -9.19 10.07
CA GLY A 92 10.42 -8.64 10.26
C GLY A 92 9.50 -8.82 9.06
N VAL A 93 8.21 -8.72 9.31
CA VAL A 93 7.14 -8.78 8.29
C VAL A 93 6.58 -7.38 8.09
N VAL A 94 6.63 -6.87 6.87
CA VAL A 94 6.23 -5.50 6.55
C VAL A 94 5.16 -5.45 5.47
N LEU A 95 4.24 -4.49 5.59
CA LEU A 95 3.11 -4.29 4.68
C LEU A 95 3.21 -2.94 3.98
N ASP A 96 3.03 -2.96 2.67
CA ASP A 96 2.92 -1.77 1.81
C ASP A 96 1.50 -1.71 1.23
N VAL A 97 0.67 -0.79 1.73
CA VAL A 97 -0.73 -0.64 1.34
C VAL A 97 -0.84 0.36 0.19
N GLY A 98 -1.26 -0.11 -0.97
CA GLY A 98 -1.23 0.61 -2.23
C GLY A 98 0.18 0.59 -2.82
N ALA A 99 0.74 -0.61 -3.00
CA ALA A 99 2.12 -0.83 -3.41
C ALA A 99 2.50 -0.21 -4.77
N GLY A 100 1.50 0.08 -5.62
CA GLY A 100 1.73 0.62 -6.95
C GLY A 100 2.77 -0.19 -7.73
N PRO A 101 3.86 0.44 -8.24
CA PRO A 101 4.90 -0.26 -9.01
C PRO A 101 5.93 -1.01 -8.14
N GLY A 102 5.75 -1.10 -6.83
CA GLY A 102 6.52 -1.98 -5.93
C GLY A 102 7.85 -1.41 -5.40
N SER A 103 8.22 -0.18 -5.72
CA SER A 103 9.53 0.37 -5.30
C SER A 103 9.65 0.54 -3.78
N ILE A 104 8.56 0.91 -3.11
CA ILE A 104 8.51 1.04 -1.65
C ILE A 104 8.57 -0.34 -1.02
N THR A 105 7.80 -1.29 -1.53
CA THR A 105 7.81 -2.68 -1.07
C THR A 105 9.21 -3.28 -1.14
N ALA A 106 9.95 -3.05 -2.26
CA ALA A 106 11.34 -3.49 -2.42
C ALA A 106 12.27 -2.88 -1.37
N THR A 107 12.12 -1.57 -1.09
CA THR A 107 12.90 -0.87 -0.06
C THR A 107 12.65 -1.45 1.32
N LEU A 108 11.38 -1.74 1.65
CA LEU A 108 10.99 -2.38 2.91
C LEU A 108 11.54 -3.81 3.02
N GLY A 109 11.48 -4.58 1.93
CA GLY A 109 12.07 -5.93 1.89
C GLY A 109 13.57 -5.91 2.14
N HIS A 110 14.28 -4.94 1.56
CA HIS A 110 15.71 -4.75 1.82
C HIS A 110 15.96 -4.39 3.30
N ALA A 111 15.16 -3.50 3.88
CA ALA A 111 15.28 -3.10 5.28
C ALA A 111 15.01 -4.27 6.25
N ALA A 112 14.05 -5.14 5.93
CA ALA A 112 13.71 -6.33 6.72
C ALA A 112 14.81 -7.43 6.66
N GLY A 113 15.71 -7.34 5.70
CA GLY A 113 16.84 -8.28 5.55
C GLY A 113 16.46 -9.63 4.90
N PRO A 114 17.43 -10.56 4.78
CA PRO A 114 17.25 -11.79 4.01
C PRO A 114 16.17 -12.72 4.56
N ASP A 115 15.94 -12.71 5.85
CA ASP A 115 14.93 -13.53 6.53
C ASP A 115 13.58 -12.80 6.65
N GLY A 116 13.52 -11.51 6.25
CA GLY A 116 12.32 -10.69 6.29
C GLY A 116 11.30 -11.04 5.22
N LEU A 117 10.13 -10.41 5.29
CA LEU A 117 9.08 -10.51 4.30
C LEU A 117 8.42 -9.15 4.09
N ALA A 118 8.40 -8.66 2.85
CA ALA A 118 7.66 -7.49 2.46
C ALA A 118 6.51 -7.87 1.53
N LEU A 119 5.30 -7.51 1.91
CA LEU A 119 4.10 -7.75 1.12
C LEU A 119 3.51 -6.42 0.66
N GLY A 120 3.36 -6.28 -0.66
CA GLY A 120 2.67 -5.16 -1.27
C GLY A 120 1.24 -5.53 -1.65
N VAL A 121 0.27 -4.72 -1.24
CA VAL A 121 -1.15 -4.90 -1.57
C VAL A 121 -1.60 -3.78 -2.48
N ASP A 122 -2.27 -4.11 -3.59
CA ASP A 122 -2.89 -3.14 -4.49
C ASP A 122 -4.13 -3.76 -5.15
N VAL A 123 -5.10 -2.94 -5.55
CA VAL A 123 -6.27 -3.38 -6.31
C VAL A 123 -6.02 -3.39 -7.82
N SER A 124 -5.00 -2.67 -8.27
CA SER A 124 -4.70 -2.39 -9.68
C SER A 124 -3.83 -3.47 -10.31
N GLU A 125 -4.40 -4.31 -11.15
CA GLU A 125 -3.65 -5.31 -11.91
C GLU A 125 -2.49 -4.73 -12.74
N PRO A 126 -2.66 -3.60 -13.48
CA PRO A 126 -1.54 -3.00 -14.21
C PRO A 126 -0.38 -2.55 -13.30
N MET A 127 -0.66 -2.08 -12.07
CA MET A 127 0.37 -1.70 -11.11
C MET A 127 1.06 -2.94 -10.55
N LEU A 128 0.30 -3.95 -10.15
CA LEU A 128 0.85 -5.23 -9.68
C LEU A 128 1.72 -5.92 -10.73
N ALA A 129 1.30 -5.93 -12.00
CA ALA A 129 2.12 -6.47 -13.08
C ALA A 129 3.46 -5.73 -13.25
N ARG A 130 3.51 -4.43 -12.96
CA ARG A 130 4.78 -3.65 -12.92
C ARG A 130 5.60 -4.00 -11.68
N ALA A 131 4.95 -4.06 -10.52
CA ALA A 131 5.57 -4.38 -9.25
C ALA A 131 6.25 -5.76 -9.29
N VAL A 132 5.58 -6.76 -9.81
CA VAL A 132 6.13 -8.11 -10.00
C VAL A 132 7.39 -8.08 -10.85
N ARG A 133 7.34 -7.41 -12.02
CA ARG A 133 8.51 -7.33 -12.92
C ARG A 133 9.69 -6.55 -12.32
N ALA A 134 9.40 -5.55 -11.48
CA ALA A 134 10.42 -4.64 -10.96
C ALA A 134 11.02 -5.11 -9.63
N ALA A 135 10.25 -5.82 -8.79
CA ALA A 135 10.59 -5.98 -7.39
C ALA A 135 10.26 -7.35 -6.77
N ALA A 136 9.48 -8.23 -7.43
CA ALA A 136 9.18 -9.53 -6.86
C ALA A 136 10.44 -10.37 -6.65
N GLY A 137 10.52 -11.07 -5.51
CA GLY A 137 11.68 -11.85 -5.13
C GLY A 137 11.41 -12.75 -3.93
N PRO A 138 12.45 -13.41 -3.38
CA PRO A 138 12.26 -14.35 -2.27
C PRO A 138 11.66 -13.73 -1.02
N GLN A 139 11.87 -12.43 -0.80
CA GLN A 139 11.41 -11.67 0.36
C GLN A 139 10.31 -10.66 0.03
N VAL A 140 10.00 -10.47 -1.25
CA VAL A 140 9.05 -9.46 -1.73
C VAL A 140 7.95 -10.13 -2.53
N GLY A 141 6.74 -10.07 -2.04
CA GLY A 141 5.54 -10.59 -2.68
C GLY A 141 4.46 -9.53 -2.87
N PHE A 142 3.59 -9.76 -3.84
CA PHE A 142 2.48 -8.85 -4.14
C PHE A 142 1.16 -9.59 -4.11
N LEU A 143 0.11 -8.92 -3.61
CA LEU A 143 -1.23 -9.45 -3.52
C LEU A 143 -2.23 -8.46 -4.12
N ARG A 144 -3.20 -8.96 -4.86
CA ARG A 144 -4.35 -8.17 -5.28
C ARG A 144 -5.42 -8.28 -4.20
N ALA A 145 -5.60 -7.21 -3.43
CA ALA A 145 -6.57 -7.16 -2.33
C ALA A 145 -7.01 -5.72 -2.05
N ASP A 146 -8.16 -5.57 -1.35
CA ASP A 146 -8.71 -4.28 -0.94
C ASP A 146 -8.13 -3.87 0.43
N ALA A 147 -7.58 -2.65 0.50
CA ALA A 147 -7.08 -2.07 1.74
C ALA A 147 -8.14 -1.91 2.83
N GLN A 148 -9.41 -1.77 2.43
CA GLN A 148 -10.55 -1.65 3.35
C GLN A 148 -10.96 -2.99 3.99
N ARG A 149 -10.40 -4.10 3.49
CA ARG A 149 -10.62 -5.46 4.00
C ARG A 149 -9.37 -6.31 3.74
N LEU A 150 -8.34 -6.06 4.52
CA LEU A 150 -7.08 -6.78 4.38
C LEU A 150 -7.25 -8.27 4.71
N PRO A 151 -6.77 -9.18 3.86
CA PRO A 151 -7.00 -10.62 4.02
C PRO A 151 -6.15 -11.26 5.11
N PHE A 152 -5.38 -10.48 5.86
CA PHE A 152 -4.40 -10.98 6.83
C PHE A 152 -5.00 -11.15 8.22
N ARG A 153 -4.42 -12.07 8.98
CA ARG A 153 -4.69 -12.28 10.40
C ARG A 153 -4.28 -11.05 11.22
N ASP A 154 -4.90 -10.89 12.38
CA ASP A 154 -4.53 -9.87 13.34
C ASP A 154 -3.05 -9.97 13.70
N GLN A 155 -2.43 -8.83 13.98
CA GLN A 155 -1.07 -8.75 14.51
C GLN A 155 -0.02 -9.53 13.71
N SER A 156 -0.13 -9.51 12.37
CA SER A 156 0.77 -10.22 11.46
C SER A 156 2.01 -9.41 11.08
N PHE A 157 1.93 -8.07 11.16
CA PHE A 157 2.96 -7.17 10.64
C PHE A 157 3.64 -6.35 11.72
N ASP A 158 4.95 -6.16 11.56
CA ASP A 158 5.76 -5.31 12.44
C ASP A 158 5.69 -3.83 12.00
N VAL A 159 5.57 -3.60 10.70
CA VAL A 159 5.51 -2.27 10.09
C VAL A 159 4.47 -2.25 8.98
N ALA A 160 3.75 -1.14 8.84
CA ALA A 160 2.92 -0.85 7.68
C ALA A 160 3.24 0.55 7.12
N VAL A 161 3.18 0.68 5.81
CA VAL A 161 3.28 1.97 5.12
C VAL A 161 2.15 2.13 4.12
N SER A 162 1.79 3.39 3.82
CA SER A 162 0.90 3.72 2.71
C SER A 162 1.30 5.07 2.12
N ILE A 163 1.73 5.07 0.86
CA ILE A 163 2.36 6.22 0.23
C ILE A 163 1.53 6.73 -0.94
N ALA A 164 0.92 7.91 -0.79
CA ALA A 164 0.09 8.57 -1.79
C ALA A 164 -1.12 7.73 -2.25
N VAL A 165 -1.75 7.01 -1.32
CA VAL A 165 -2.85 6.08 -1.58
C VAL A 165 -4.12 6.48 -0.82
N PHE A 166 -4.02 6.91 0.45
CA PHE A 166 -5.17 7.17 1.31
C PHE A 166 -6.22 8.09 0.70
N GLN A 167 -5.79 9.09 -0.08
CA GLN A 167 -6.70 9.98 -0.81
C GLN A 167 -7.51 9.28 -1.90
N LEU A 168 -7.12 8.07 -2.31
CA LEU A 168 -7.77 7.29 -3.37
C LEU A 168 -8.68 6.17 -2.82
N ILE A 169 -8.59 5.87 -1.52
CA ILE A 169 -9.40 4.85 -0.86
C ILE A 169 -10.79 5.42 -0.58
N PRO A 170 -11.87 4.73 -0.97
CA PRO A 170 -13.24 5.21 -0.73
C PRO A 170 -13.56 5.45 0.75
N ASP A 171 -13.14 4.55 1.63
CA ASP A 171 -13.24 4.70 3.08
C ASP A 171 -11.85 4.58 3.73
N PRO A 172 -11.13 5.71 3.92
CA PRO A 172 -9.83 5.71 4.57
C PRO A 172 -9.86 5.25 6.03
N ALA A 173 -11.00 5.44 6.73
CA ALA A 173 -11.15 5.00 8.10
C ALA A 173 -11.23 3.47 8.19
N ALA A 174 -11.98 2.83 7.30
CA ALA A 174 -12.01 1.37 7.20
C ALA A 174 -10.61 0.80 6.90
N ALA A 175 -9.89 1.38 5.93
CA ALA A 175 -8.53 0.95 5.62
C ALA A 175 -7.59 1.12 6.82
N LEU A 176 -7.70 2.20 7.56
CA LEU A 176 -6.88 2.42 8.76
C LEU A 176 -7.22 1.46 9.89
N SER A 177 -8.51 1.12 10.07
CA SER A 177 -8.95 0.08 11.00
C SER A 177 -8.30 -1.26 10.69
N GLU A 178 -8.26 -1.63 9.42
CA GLU A 178 -7.62 -2.87 8.96
C GLU A 178 -6.10 -2.84 9.16
N ILE A 179 -5.45 -1.73 8.83
CA ILE A 179 -4.01 -1.56 9.10
C ILE A 179 -3.72 -1.68 10.61
N ALA A 180 -4.53 -1.06 11.44
CA ALA A 180 -4.40 -1.16 12.90
C ALA A 180 -4.61 -2.59 13.40
N ARG A 181 -5.55 -3.34 12.82
CA ARG A 181 -5.83 -4.74 13.16
C ARG A 181 -4.66 -5.65 12.83
N VAL A 182 -4.09 -5.50 11.64
CA VAL A 182 -3.02 -6.40 11.18
C VAL A 182 -1.65 -6.04 11.76
N LEU A 183 -1.46 -4.83 12.28
CA LEU A 183 -0.22 -4.45 12.97
C LEU A 183 -0.15 -5.07 14.36
N LYS A 184 1.02 -5.58 14.71
CA LYS A 184 1.35 -6.03 16.07
C LYS A 184 1.31 -4.86 17.06
N PRO A 185 1.02 -5.08 18.34
CA PRO A 185 1.23 -4.07 19.37
C PRO A 185 2.66 -3.52 19.30
N GLY A 186 2.82 -2.21 19.37
CA GLY A 186 4.10 -1.53 19.16
C GLY A 186 4.55 -1.40 17.70
N GLY A 187 3.86 -2.03 16.76
CA GLY A 187 4.12 -1.92 15.33
C GLY A 187 4.01 -0.47 14.84
N ARG A 188 4.71 -0.14 13.77
CA ARG A 188 4.82 1.24 13.28
C ARG A 188 4.11 1.46 11.96
N LEU A 189 3.39 2.58 11.88
CA LEU A 189 2.69 3.04 10.69
C LEU A 189 3.33 4.32 10.18
N ALA A 190 3.58 4.40 8.87
CA ALA A 190 3.86 5.66 8.18
C ALA A 190 2.93 5.83 6.99
N VAL A 191 2.22 6.95 6.96
CA VAL A 191 1.35 7.35 5.85
C VAL A 191 1.91 8.62 5.24
N MET A 192 1.95 8.69 3.91
CA MET A 192 2.22 9.93 3.18
C MET A 192 1.03 10.26 2.29
N ILE A 193 0.56 11.48 2.41
CA ILE A 193 -0.51 12.02 1.56
C ILE A 193 -0.06 13.30 0.87
N PRO A 194 -0.54 13.58 -0.35
CA PRO A 194 -0.43 14.89 -0.94
C PRO A 194 -1.35 15.85 -0.18
N THR A 195 -0.84 17.03 0.14
CA THR A 195 -1.62 18.11 0.77
C THR A 195 -1.74 19.29 -0.18
N LEU A 196 -2.94 19.80 -0.30
CA LEU A 196 -3.18 21.06 -1.00
C LEU A 196 -3.15 22.17 0.04
N ARG A 197 -2.13 23.02 -0.01
CA ARG A 197 -2.07 24.21 0.88
C ARG A 197 -3.16 25.21 0.53
N PRO A 198 -3.69 25.94 1.54
CA PRO A 198 -4.88 26.78 1.43
C PRO A 198 -4.86 27.80 0.28
N PRO A 199 -6.06 28.18 -0.20
CA PRO A 199 -7.34 28.00 0.47
C PRO A 199 -8.03 26.69 0.09
N VAL A 200 -8.10 25.77 1.03
CA VAL A 200 -8.70 24.40 0.90
C VAL A 200 -10.14 24.46 0.34
N ASN A 201 -10.87 25.54 0.63
CA ASN A 201 -12.27 25.70 0.20
C ASN A 201 -12.42 25.77 -1.34
N VAL A 202 -11.41 26.26 -2.06
CA VAL A 202 -11.44 26.35 -3.53
C VAL A 202 -11.25 24.97 -4.15
N TRP A 203 -10.39 24.13 -3.55
CA TRP A 203 -10.09 22.79 -4.05
C TRP A 203 -11.21 21.78 -3.75
N ARG A 204 -11.94 21.95 -2.63
CA ARG A 204 -13.15 21.16 -2.34
C ARG A 204 -14.27 21.38 -3.35
N ALA A 205 -14.26 22.51 -4.01
CA ALA A 205 -15.26 22.84 -5.07
C ALA A 205 -14.83 22.33 -6.46
N LEU A 206 -13.60 21.89 -6.65
CA LEU A 206 -13.14 21.33 -7.91
C LEU A 206 -13.44 19.83 -8.00
N PRO A 207 -13.75 19.31 -9.18
CA PRO A 207 -13.93 17.87 -9.38
C PRO A 207 -12.58 17.17 -9.15
N THR A 208 -12.43 16.55 -7.97
CA THR A 208 -11.20 15.83 -7.56
C THR A 208 -11.11 14.44 -8.21
N GLY A 209 -12.05 14.09 -9.11
CA GLY A 209 -12.09 12.76 -9.72
C GLY A 209 -12.35 11.62 -8.72
N GLY A 210 -12.91 11.95 -7.52
CA GLY A 210 -13.18 10.98 -6.47
C GLY A 210 -12.08 10.86 -5.41
N ALA A 211 -10.98 11.63 -5.51
CA ALA A 211 -9.96 11.65 -4.48
C ALA A 211 -10.39 12.51 -3.27
N HIS A 212 -10.08 12.01 -2.06
CA HIS A 212 -10.25 12.77 -0.83
C HIS A 212 -9.21 13.89 -0.73
N VAL A 213 -9.65 15.05 -0.27
CA VAL A 213 -8.78 16.18 0.07
C VAL A 213 -8.75 16.30 1.58
N PHE A 214 -7.67 15.86 2.19
CA PHE A 214 -7.50 15.90 3.64
C PHE A 214 -7.08 17.29 4.12
N GLY A 215 -7.61 17.71 5.26
CA GLY A 215 -7.15 18.85 6.02
C GLY A 215 -5.78 18.63 6.67
N GLU A 216 -5.22 19.68 7.28
CA GLU A 216 -3.83 19.64 7.79
C GLU A 216 -3.62 18.62 8.91
N ASP A 217 -4.60 18.42 9.81
CA ASP A 217 -4.51 17.51 10.95
C ASP A 217 -5.39 16.25 10.78
N GLU A 218 -6.23 16.21 9.75
CA GLU A 218 -7.29 15.22 9.60
C GLU A 218 -6.77 13.77 9.58
N VAL A 219 -5.67 13.49 8.88
CA VAL A 219 -5.10 12.14 8.86
C VAL A 219 -4.39 11.82 10.17
N GLY A 220 -3.80 12.82 10.85
CA GLY A 220 -3.23 12.66 12.18
C GLY A 220 -4.30 12.24 13.19
N ASP A 221 -5.40 12.98 13.25
CA ASP A 221 -6.54 12.72 14.13
C ASP A 221 -7.17 11.33 13.83
N LEU A 222 -7.27 11.01 12.53
CA LEU A 222 -7.77 9.71 12.11
C LEU A 222 -6.85 8.58 12.61
N VAL A 223 -5.54 8.72 12.50
CA VAL A 223 -4.56 7.74 12.99
C VAL A 223 -4.68 7.59 14.51
N GLU A 224 -4.78 8.68 15.28
CA GLU A 224 -4.96 8.63 16.74
C GLU A 224 -6.26 7.93 17.15
N SER A 225 -7.38 8.24 16.47
CA SER A 225 -8.68 7.64 16.77
C SER A 225 -8.76 6.14 16.50
N HIS A 226 -7.82 5.59 15.70
CA HIS A 226 -7.74 4.16 15.37
C HIS A 226 -6.70 3.39 16.22
N GLY A 227 -6.36 3.91 17.40
CA GLY A 227 -5.53 3.19 18.37
C GLY A 227 -4.03 3.28 18.08
N PHE A 228 -3.59 4.37 17.47
CA PHE A 228 -2.17 4.69 17.38
C PHE A 228 -1.79 5.76 18.40
N THR A 229 -0.60 5.61 18.94
CA THR A 229 -0.01 6.52 19.92
C THR A 229 1.26 7.16 19.34
N SER A 230 1.76 8.20 20.01
CA SER A 230 2.96 8.94 19.56
C SER A 230 2.83 9.44 18.12
N VAL A 231 1.62 9.81 17.73
CA VAL A 231 1.34 10.31 16.38
C VAL A 231 2.10 11.60 16.15
N ARG A 232 2.73 11.71 15.00
CA ARG A 232 3.46 12.89 14.57
C ARG A 232 3.14 13.20 13.12
N VAL A 233 2.77 14.44 12.90
CA VAL A 233 2.49 14.98 11.57
C VAL A 233 3.62 15.91 11.16
N LYS A 234 4.15 15.73 9.94
CA LYS A 234 5.19 16.60 9.38
C LYS A 234 4.86 16.94 7.93
N SER A 235 4.63 18.22 7.67
CA SER A 235 4.42 18.71 6.31
C SER A 235 5.77 19.08 5.66
N VAL A 236 5.99 18.60 4.44
CA VAL A 236 7.17 18.86 3.62
C VAL A 236 6.71 19.24 2.21
N GLY A 237 6.78 20.52 1.87
CA GLY A 237 6.26 21.02 0.59
C GLY A 237 4.76 20.77 0.44
N THR A 238 4.37 19.99 -0.57
CA THR A 238 2.98 19.60 -0.87
C THR A 238 2.64 18.21 -0.35
N PHE A 239 3.43 17.66 0.55
CA PHE A 239 3.21 16.35 1.15
C PHE A 239 3.16 16.44 2.67
N GLN A 240 2.39 15.54 3.26
CA GLN A 240 2.31 15.37 4.69
C GLN A 240 2.66 13.92 5.03
N TRP A 241 3.57 13.75 5.98
CA TRP A 241 3.89 12.48 6.63
C TRP A 241 3.16 12.40 7.96
N VAL A 242 2.44 11.31 8.16
CA VAL A 242 1.83 10.95 9.44
C VAL A 242 2.45 9.63 9.90
N ARG A 243 2.91 9.59 11.14
CA ARG A 243 3.56 8.43 11.74
C ARG A 243 2.94 8.13 13.09
N GLY A 244 2.73 6.85 13.42
CA GLY A 244 2.19 6.43 14.71
C GLY A 244 2.66 5.02 15.08
N LYS A 245 2.58 4.71 16.37
CA LYS A 245 2.80 3.37 16.91
C LYS A 245 1.45 2.75 17.31
N ARG A 246 1.25 1.50 16.93
CA ARG A 246 0.08 0.73 17.38
C ARG A 246 0.12 0.54 18.89
N SER A 247 -0.98 0.84 19.57
CA SER A 247 -1.16 0.63 21.02
C SER A 247 -1.06 -0.84 21.40
#